data_78fa5ce83a30f6b2e340a3b490d1ef11
#
_entry.id   78fa5ce83a30f6b2e340a3b490d1ef11
#
_cell.length_a   1.000
_cell.length_b   1.000
_cell.length_c   1.000
_cell.angle_alpha   90.00
_cell.angle_beta   90.00
_cell.angle_gamma   90.00
#
_symmetry.space_group_name_H-M   'P 1'
#
loop_
_entity.id
_entity.type
_entity.pdbx_description
1 polymer ?
#
loop_
_entity_poly.entity_id
_entity_poly.type
_entity_poly.pdbx_seq_one_letter_code
_entity_poly.pdbx_strand_id
1 'polypeptide(L)'
;MNMKSINRREFLVKSISALSVVYVVPELFPKVMAAKPFDQKVSSSTKWALNVEVDKCVEGCTACVEACIDENGLYGFDRPETDSQWIRKLMIKDIKTEKVTTLPMMCQHCENPPCCDVCPTGASFRREDGIVMVNQHTCIGCRYCMMACPFKARSFVHENLTEQLTSAPRGKGCVESCNLCVNRIDHGADTTACEEACIKEGHRAITFGDLSDPNSKVSKSVERTDNRRLRADLKLKQRVTYSGF
;
A
#
# COMPACT_ATOMS: atom_id res chain seq x y z
N MET A 1 55.81 -6.26 -8.94
CA MET A 1 54.79 -5.73 -9.87
C MET A 1 54.64 -4.25 -9.61
N ASN A 2 55.13 -3.41 -10.54
CA ASN A 2 55.12 -1.95 -10.40
C ASN A 2 53.75 -1.39 -10.78
N MET A 3 52.99 -0.94 -9.79
CA MET A 3 51.78 -0.16 -10.04
C MET A 3 52.16 1.26 -10.48
N LYS A 4 52.06 1.55 -11.79
CA LYS A 4 52.18 2.91 -12.31
C LYS A 4 51.01 3.75 -11.79
N SER A 5 51.29 4.80 -11.05
CA SER A 5 50.31 5.79 -10.61
C SER A 5 49.69 6.49 -11.84
N ILE A 6 48.40 6.34 -12.03
CA ILE A 6 47.64 7.01 -13.09
C ILE A 6 47.51 8.49 -12.68
N ASN A 7 47.94 9.40 -13.54
CA ASN A 7 47.84 10.83 -13.31
C ASN A 7 46.38 11.30 -13.51
N ARG A 8 45.90 12.25 -12.70
CA ARG A 8 44.54 12.80 -12.74
C ARG A 8 44.07 13.21 -14.15
N ARG A 9 44.99 13.67 -14.96
CA ARG A 9 44.71 14.07 -16.36
C ARG A 9 44.42 12.87 -17.26
N GLU A 10 45.12 11.75 -17.10
CA GLU A 10 44.89 10.52 -17.84
C GLU A 10 43.58 9.83 -17.42
N PHE A 11 43.20 9.96 -16.16
CA PHE A 11 41.91 9.47 -15.65
C PHE A 11 40.72 10.23 -16.30
N LEU A 12 40.82 11.57 -16.37
CA LEU A 12 39.77 12.40 -16.96
C LEU A 12 39.61 12.15 -18.48
N VAL A 13 40.72 11.99 -19.20
CA VAL A 13 40.66 11.72 -20.67
C VAL A 13 40.06 10.34 -20.94
N LYS A 14 40.35 9.32 -20.14
CA LYS A 14 39.76 7.98 -20.28
C LYS A 14 38.28 7.93 -19.88
N SER A 15 37.84 8.80 -18.95
CA SER A 15 36.44 8.92 -18.57
C SER A 15 35.59 9.58 -19.64
N ILE A 16 36.14 10.53 -20.42
CA ILE A 16 35.43 11.20 -21.52
C ILE A 16 35.20 10.24 -22.70
N SER A 17 36.14 9.32 -22.95
CA SER A 17 36.00 8.32 -24.01
C SER A 17 34.91 7.26 -23.70
N ALA A 18 34.55 7.06 -22.43
CA ALA A 18 33.48 6.16 -22.03
C ALA A 18 32.09 6.80 -22.14
N LEU A 19 32.01 8.13 -22.17
CA LEU A 19 30.74 8.88 -22.30
C LEU A 19 30.20 8.91 -23.72
N SER A 20 31.04 8.67 -24.75
CA SER A 20 30.60 8.67 -26.15
C SER A 20 29.86 7.40 -26.58
N VAL A 21 29.87 6.33 -25.76
CA VAL A 21 29.14 5.07 -26.04
C VAL A 21 27.71 5.09 -25.52
N VAL A 22 27.36 6.05 -24.67
CA VAL A 22 26.01 6.13 -24.04
C VAL A 22 24.94 6.72 -24.97
N TYR A 23 25.33 7.25 -26.14
CA TYR A 23 24.40 7.96 -27.04
C TYR A 23 23.69 7.09 -28.09
N VAL A 24 23.91 5.78 -28.13
CA VAL A 24 23.46 4.94 -29.27
C VAL A 24 22.36 3.94 -28.96
N VAL A 25 21.93 3.75 -27.71
CA VAL A 25 20.82 2.82 -27.40
C VAL A 25 19.80 3.41 -26.41
N PRO A 26 18.89 4.29 -26.86
CA PRO A 26 17.83 4.81 -25.99
C PRO A 26 16.79 3.76 -25.56
N GLU A 27 16.76 2.59 -26.22
CA GLU A 27 15.69 1.59 -26.02
C GLU A 27 16.05 0.44 -25.06
N LEU A 28 17.30 0.34 -24.59
CA LEU A 28 17.75 -0.76 -23.73
C LEU A 28 17.82 -0.42 -22.23
N PHE A 29 17.58 0.82 -21.85
CA PHE A 29 17.40 1.14 -20.43
C PHE A 29 15.95 0.89 -20.08
N PRO A 30 15.64 -0.02 -19.12
CA PRO A 30 14.32 -0.03 -18.52
C PRO A 30 14.05 1.41 -18.06
N LYS A 31 12.85 1.95 -18.37
CA LYS A 31 12.42 3.25 -17.85
C LYS A 31 12.74 3.24 -16.37
N VAL A 32 13.82 3.90 -15.99
CA VAL A 32 14.07 4.22 -14.59
C VAL A 32 12.91 5.12 -14.22
N MET A 33 11.91 4.56 -13.56
CA MET A 33 10.79 5.33 -13.03
C MET A 33 11.44 6.37 -12.13
N ALA A 34 11.40 7.63 -12.55
CA ALA A 34 12.00 8.70 -11.81
C ALA A 34 11.28 8.77 -10.46
N ALA A 35 11.96 8.33 -9.42
CA ALA A 35 11.46 8.48 -8.06
C ALA A 35 11.07 9.94 -7.86
N LYS A 36 9.88 10.16 -7.32
CA LYS A 36 9.42 11.50 -6.98
C LYS A 36 10.45 12.15 -6.06
N PRO A 37 10.95 13.37 -6.35
CA PRO A 37 11.86 14.07 -5.45
C PRO A 37 11.29 14.14 -4.04
N PHE A 38 12.11 13.92 -3.03
CA PHE A 38 11.71 13.86 -1.62
C PHE A 38 11.00 15.15 -1.13
N ASP A 39 11.30 16.28 -1.74
CA ASP A 39 10.74 17.60 -1.46
C ASP A 39 9.44 17.90 -2.23
N GLN A 40 9.04 17.04 -3.16
CA GLN A 40 7.81 17.26 -3.92
C GLN A 40 6.59 16.92 -3.07
N LYS A 41 5.75 17.94 -2.82
CA LYS A 41 4.48 17.78 -2.11
C LYS A 41 3.58 16.76 -2.79
N VAL A 42 2.82 16.03 -1.97
CA VAL A 42 1.77 15.12 -2.46
C VAL A 42 0.69 15.93 -3.15
N SER A 43 0.24 15.47 -4.31
CA SER A 43 -0.81 16.19 -5.07
C SER A 43 -2.18 15.97 -4.44
N SER A 44 -2.89 17.05 -4.15
CA SER A 44 -4.30 17.02 -3.73
C SER A 44 -5.27 16.69 -4.87
N SER A 45 -4.80 16.75 -6.13
CA SER A 45 -5.61 16.39 -7.29
C SER A 45 -5.79 14.87 -7.45
N THR A 46 -4.86 14.09 -6.93
CA THR A 46 -4.92 12.63 -6.96
C THR A 46 -5.76 12.09 -5.81
N LYS A 47 -6.55 11.06 -6.07
CA LYS A 47 -7.40 10.38 -5.07
C LYS A 47 -7.24 8.87 -5.17
N TRP A 48 -6.21 8.35 -4.52
CA TRP A 48 -5.95 6.91 -4.52
C TRP A 48 -7.09 6.10 -3.92
N ALA A 49 -7.44 5.01 -4.57
CA ALA A 49 -8.53 4.12 -4.15
C ALA A 49 -8.28 2.67 -4.58
N LEU A 50 -9.03 1.78 -3.96
CA LEU A 50 -9.07 0.35 -4.27
C LEU A 50 -10.52 -0.07 -4.51
N ASN A 51 -10.74 -0.94 -5.51
CA ASN A 51 -11.97 -1.70 -5.64
C ASN A 51 -11.67 -3.19 -5.53
N VAL A 52 -12.52 -3.94 -4.84
CA VAL A 52 -12.44 -5.38 -4.69
C VAL A 52 -13.70 -6.02 -5.30
N GLU A 53 -13.53 -6.80 -6.35
CA GLU A 53 -14.57 -7.61 -6.95
C GLU A 53 -14.62 -8.95 -6.22
N VAL A 54 -15.57 -9.07 -5.30
CA VAL A 54 -15.64 -10.17 -4.33
C VAL A 54 -15.98 -11.50 -5.00
N ASP A 55 -16.75 -11.46 -6.06
CA ASP A 55 -17.09 -12.62 -6.90
C ASP A 55 -15.87 -13.25 -7.60
N LYS A 56 -14.80 -12.50 -7.79
CA LYS A 56 -13.52 -12.98 -8.32
C LYS A 56 -12.55 -13.44 -7.25
N CYS A 57 -12.88 -13.22 -5.98
CA CYS A 57 -12.00 -13.57 -4.87
C CYS A 57 -12.17 -15.04 -4.49
N VAL A 58 -11.18 -15.85 -4.79
CA VAL A 58 -11.22 -17.30 -4.54
C VAL A 58 -11.02 -17.60 -3.07
N GLU A 59 -11.83 -18.52 -2.55
CA GLU A 59 -11.69 -19.06 -1.20
C GLU A 59 -10.33 -19.75 -1.06
N GLY A 60 -9.67 -19.55 0.09
CA GLY A 60 -8.35 -20.14 0.36
C GLY A 60 -7.16 -19.41 -0.31
N CYS A 61 -7.38 -18.53 -1.28
CA CYS A 61 -6.29 -17.75 -1.85
C CYS A 61 -5.77 -16.70 -0.86
N THR A 62 -4.47 -16.70 -0.59
CA THR A 62 -3.77 -15.80 0.35
C THR A 62 -2.80 -14.84 -0.34
N ALA A 63 -2.66 -14.90 -1.65
CA ALA A 63 -1.64 -14.17 -2.43
C ALA A 63 -1.56 -12.67 -2.12
N CYS A 64 -2.71 -12.00 -1.94
CA CYS A 64 -2.73 -10.57 -1.58
C CYS A 64 -2.24 -10.31 -0.15
N VAL A 65 -2.40 -11.26 0.76
CA VAL A 65 -1.92 -11.18 2.15
C VAL A 65 -0.41 -11.39 2.17
N GLU A 66 0.08 -12.43 1.51
CA GLU A 66 1.50 -12.77 1.39
C GLU A 66 2.29 -11.64 0.73
N ALA A 67 1.80 -11.13 -0.39
CA ALA A 67 2.42 -9.99 -1.05
C ALA A 67 2.47 -8.72 -0.17
N CYS A 68 1.45 -8.51 0.68
CA CYS A 68 1.47 -7.41 1.64
C CYS A 68 2.49 -7.63 2.75
N ILE A 69 2.66 -8.87 3.20
CA ILE A 69 3.67 -9.27 4.20
C ILE A 69 5.07 -9.01 3.64
N ASP A 70 5.35 -9.49 2.44
CA ASP A 70 6.65 -9.35 1.80
C ASP A 70 7.00 -7.88 1.50
N GLU A 71 6.05 -7.13 0.93
CA GLU A 71 6.26 -5.72 0.59
C GLU A 71 6.53 -4.82 1.80
N ASN A 72 5.92 -5.13 2.94
CA ASN A 72 5.97 -4.27 4.12
C ASN A 72 6.73 -4.92 5.31
N GLY A 73 7.34 -6.08 5.12
CA GLY A 73 8.09 -6.77 6.16
C GLY A 73 7.21 -7.16 7.36
N LEU A 74 5.98 -7.62 7.11
CA LEU A 74 5.02 -7.96 8.18
C LEU A 74 5.22 -9.37 8.73
N TYR A 75 6.45 -9.87 8.71
CA TYR A 75 6.76 -11.19 9.24
C TYR A 75 6.36 -11.28 10.71
N GLY A 76 5.59 -12.29 11.03
CA GLY A 76 5.01 -12.52 12.36
C GLY A 76 5.79 -13.57 13.17
N PHE A 77 5.21 -13.95 14.29
CA PHE A 77 5.75 -14.93 15.23
C PHE A 77 4.80 -16.11 15.42
N ASP A 78 4.02 -16.45 14.39
CA ASP A 78 2.95 -17.46 14.41
C ASP A 78 1.88 -17.22 15.49
N ARG A 79 1.55 -15.94 15.70
CA ARG A 79 0.54 -15.50 16.67
C ARG A 79 -0.55 -14.70 15.95
N PRO A 80 -1.50 -15.37 15.28
CA PRO A 80 -2.48 -14.69 14.40
C PRO A 80 -3.34 -13.64 15.10
N GLU A 81 -3.49 -13.70 16.41
CA GLU A 81 -4.25 -12.71 17.20
C GLU A 81 -3.47 -11.42 17.46
N THR A 82 -2.15 -11.46 17.50
CA THR A 82 -1.29 -10.33 17.90
C THR A 82 -0.34 -9.88 16.81
N ASP A 83 -0.03 -10.74 15.84
CA ASP A 83 0.83 -10.40 14.73
C ASP A 83 0.16 -9.37 13.81
N SER A 84 0.96 -8.56 13.17
CA SER A 84 0.47 -7.48 12.32
C SER A 84 -0.18 -8.01 11.05
N GLN A 85 -1.44 -7.68 10.86
CA GLN A 85 -2.22 -8.06 9.69
C GLN A 85 -2.79 -6.80 9.03
N TRP A 86 -2.15 -6.34 7.97
CA TRP A 86 -2.66 -5.20 7.22
C TRP A 86 -3.79 -5.58 6.26
N ILE A 87 -3.78 -6.81 5.78
CA ILE A 87 -4.87 -7.42 5.02
C ILE A 87 -5.29 -8.71 5.74
N ARG A 88 -6.59 -8.87 5.95
CA ARG A 88 -7.20 -10.08 6.51
C ARG A 88 -8.23 -10.62 5.56
N LYS A 89 -8.23 -11.92 5.32
CA LYS A 89 -9.30 -12.59 4.58
C LYS A 89 -10.46 -12.85 5.53
N LEU A 90 -11.60 -12.25 5.23
CA LEU A 90 -12.84 -12.45 5.99
C LEU A 90 -13.80 -13.32 5.19
N MET A 91 -14.44 -14.26 5.86
CA MET A 91 -15.57 -15.00 5.34
C MET A 91 -16.83 -14.36 5.90
N ILE A 92 -17.72 -13.90 5.02
CA ILE A 92 -19.02 -13.33 5.38
C ILE A 92 -20.08 -14.29 4.91
N LYS A 93 -20.94 -14.72 5.83
CA LYS A 93 -22.10 -15.54 5.52
C LYS A 93 -23.36 -14.68 5.50
N ASP A 94 -24.08 -14.67 4.39
CA ASP A 94 -25.41 -14.08 4.32
C ASP A 94 -26.38 -15.00 5.07
N ILE A 95 -27.10 -14.42 6.05
CA ILE A 95 -28.00 -15.19 6.92
C ILE A 95 -29.23 -15.70 6.17
N LYS A 96 -29.64 -15.01 5.12
CA LYS A 96 -30.85 -15.37 4.36
C LYS A 96 -30.59 -16.41 3.26
N THR A 97 -29.47 -16.21 2.55
CA THR A 97 -29.12 -17.03 1.39
C THR A 97 -28.14 -18.15 1.73
N GLU A 98 -27.61 -18.19 2.95
CA GLU A 98 -26.53 -19.09 3.38
C GLU A 98 -25.22 -18.94 2.56
N LYS A 99 -25.20 -18.04 1.58
CA LYS A 99 -24.03 -17.81 0.72
C LYS A 99 -22.84 -17.34 1.55
N VAL A 100 -21.71 -18.03 1.41
CA VAL A 100 -20.45 -17.62 1.99
C VAL A 100 -19.66 -16.85 0.94
N THR A 101 -19.14 -15.71 1.31
CA THR A 101 -18.34 -14.85 0.45
C THR A 101 -17.04 -14.49 1.16
N THR A 102 -15.94 -14.69 0.48
CA THR A 102 -14.60 -14.35 1.02
C THR A 102 -14.12 -13.04 0.43
N LEU A 103 -13.59 -12.15 1.27
CA LEU A 103 -13.04 -10.89 0.81
C LEU A 103 -11.81 -10.45 1.64
N PRO A 104 -10.86 -9.75 1.03
CA PRO A 104 -9.77 -9.11 1.75
C PRO A 104 -10.27 -7.84 2.44
N MET A 105 -10.01 -7.72 3.73
CA MET A 105 -10.30 -6.54 4.53
C MET A 105 -8.99 -5.86 4.92
N MET A 106 -8.87 -4.58 4.57
CA MET A 106 -7.73 -3.72 4.88
C MET A 106 -8.21 -2.37 5.40
N CYS A 107 -7.27 -1.45 5.65
CA CYS A 107 -7.63 -0.06 5.91
C CYS A 107 -8.51 0.48 4.77
N GLN A 108 -9.60 1.14 5.12
CA GLN A 108 -10.57 1.65 4.14
C GLN A 108 -10.22 3.05 3.61
N HIS A 109 -9.11 3.63 4.05
CA HIS A 109 -8.64 4.97 3.67
C HIS A 109 -9.79 5.98 3.63
N CYS A 110 -10.51 6.08 4.75
CA CYS A 110 -11.67 6.94 4.90
C CYS A 110 -11.34 8.40 4.63
N GLU A 111 -12.24 9.13 4.01
CA GLU A 111 -12.10 10.58 3.84
C GLU A 111 -12.28 11.30 5.19
N ASN A 112 -13.20 10.80 6.02
CA ASN A 112 -13.41 11.22 7.39
C ASN A 112 -12.91 10.12 8.34
N PRO A 113 -11.59 10.03 8.61
CA PRO A 113 -11.01 8.89 9.32
C PRO A 113 -11.09 9.08 10.84
N PRO A 114 -11.99 8.40 11.58
CA PRO A 114 -12.10 8.57 13.03
C PRO A 114 -10.83 8.19 13.77
N CYS A 115 -10.01 7.34 13.17
CA CYS A 115 -8.72 6.98 13.72
C CYS A 115 -7.67 8.11 13.68
N CYS A 116 -7.86 9.12 12.83
CA CYS A 116 -7.04 10.34 12.85
C CYS A 116 -7.58 11.32 13.89
N ASP A 117 -8.90 11.46 13.98
CA ASP A 117 -9.56 12.41 14.89
C ASP A 117 -9.23 12.14 16.37
N VAL A 118 -9.10 10.85 16.75
CA VAL A 118 -8.80 10.45 18.13
C VAL A 118 -7.30 10.39 18.45
N CYS A 119 -6.43 10.72 17.52
CA CYS A 119 -4.98 10.60 17.73
C CYS A 119 -4.42 11.82 18.47
N PRO A 120 -4.00 11.69 19.75
CA PRO A 120 -3.58 12.83 20.55
C PRO A 120 -2.27 13.47 20.07
N THR A 121 -1.45 12.73 19.34
CA THR A 121 -0.16 13.22 18.82
C THR A 121 -0.22 13.61 17.34
N GLY A 122 -1.36 13.40 16.67
CA GLY A 122 -1.45 13.56 15.22
C GLY A 122 -0.65 12.52 14.41
N ALA A 123 -0.12 11.47 15.07
CA ALA A 123 0.61 10.40 14.40
C ALA A 123 -0.23 9.68 13.35
N SER A 124 -1.52 9.50 13.60
CA SER A 124 -2.47 9.01 12.60
C SER A 124 -3.00 10.19 11.80
N PHE A 125 -2.77 10.21 10.51
CA PHE A 125 -3.12 11.32 9.65
C PHE A 125 -3.56 10.85 8.27
N ARG A 126 -4.20 11.73 7.52
CA ARG A 126 -4.56 11.52 6.12
C ARG A 126 -3.72 12.45 5.25
N ARG A 127 -3.06 11.90 4.24
CA ARG A 127 -2.35 12.66 3.21
C ARG A 127 -3.35 13.40 2.30
N GLU A 128 -2.88 14.39 1.56
CA GLU A 128 -3.70 15.16 0.61
C GLU A 128 -4.30 14.29 -0.50
N ASP A 129 -3.57 13.26 -0.96
CA ASP A 129 -4.03 12.26 -1.93
C ASP A 129 -5.00 11.23 -1.34
N GLY A 130 -5.30 11.33 -0.05
CA GLY A 130 -6.29 10.52 0.65
C GLY A 130 -5.77 9.27 1.33
N ILE A 131 -4.48 8.99 1.24
CA ILE A 131 -3.90 7.84 1.95
C ILE A 131 -3.90 8.12 3.46
N VAL A 132 -4.48 7.21 4.24
CA VAL A 132 -4.44 7.26 5.71
C VAL A 132 -3.22 6.51 6.20
N MET A 133 -2.40 7.16 7.01
CA MET A 133 -1.12 6.63 7.48
C MET A 133 -0.94 6.80 8.99
N VAL A 134 0.12 6.19 9.50
CA VAL A 134 0.62 6.41 10.86
C VAL A 134 2.10 6.80 10.78
N ASN A 135 2.43 7.95 11.34
CA ASN A 135 3.82 8.33 11.55
C ASN A 135 4.32 7.61 12.81
N GLN A 136 5.21 6.65 12.63
CA GLN A 136 5.70 5.82 13.72
C GLN A 136 6.64 6.58 14.67
N HIS A 137 7.28 7.66 14.23
CA HIS A 137 8.15 8.47 15.08
C HIS A 137 7.38 9.32 16.11
N THR A 138 6.11 9.64 15.80
CA THR A 138 5.26 10.43 16.70
C THR A 138 4.20 9.59 17.38
N CYS A 139 4.07 8.29 17.02
CA CYS A 139 3.12 7.38 17.62
C CYS A 139 3.56 6.98 19.04
N ILE A 140 2.71 7.24 20.04
CA ILE A 140 2.95 6.86 21.44
C ILE A 140 2.29 5.53 21.84
N GLY A 141 1.67 4.81 20.90
CA GLY A 141 1.10 3.50 21.16
C GLY A 141 -0.16 3.46 22.03
N CYS A 142 -0.86 4.56 22.21
CA CYS A 142 -2.07 4.63 23.05
C CYS A 142 -3.26 3.79 22.54
N ARG A 143 -3.23 3.34 21.27
CA ARG A 143 -4.20 2.46 20.60
C ARG A 143 -5.62 3.03 20.43
N TYR A 144 -5.90 4.30 20.76
CA TYR A 144 -7.22 4.90 20.53
C TYR A 144 -7.68 4.78 19.09
N CYS A 145 -6.77 4.92 18.12
CA CYS A 145 -7.08 4.75 16.72
C CYS A 145 -7.48 3.32 16.33
N MET A 146 -7.03 2.29 17.07
CA MET A 146 -7.49 0.91 16.90
C MET A 146 -8.93 0.74 17.40
N MET A 147 -9.26 1.35 18.53
CA MET A 147 -10.62 1.31 19.09
C MET A 147 -11.61 2.09 18.23
N ALA A 148 -11.20 3.25 17.71
CA ALA A 148 -12.03 4.11 16.87
C ALA A 148 -12.29 3.52 15.47
N CYS A 149 -11.44 2.60 14.99
CA CYS A 149 -11.60 2.02 13.66
C CYS A 149 -12.74 1.00 13.62
N PRO A 150 -13.87 1.28 12.91
CA PRO A 150 -15.00 0.35 12.85
C PRO A 150 -14.68 -0.91 12.04
N PHE A 151 -13.61 -0.87 11.25
CA PHE A 151 -13.17 -1.99 10.42
C PHE A 151 -12.10 -2.86 11.10
N LYS A 152 -11.64 -2.47 12.30
CA LYS A 152 -10.53 -3.13 13.00
C LYS A 152 -9.30 -3.35 12.12
N ALA A 153 -9.01 -2.39 11.24
CA ALA A 153 -7.98 -2.48 10.22
C ALA A 153 -6.63 -1.90 10.67
N ARG A 154 -6.36 -1.94 11.96
CA ARG A 154 -5.11 -1.49 12.56
C ARG A 154 -4.51 -2.57 13.43
N SER A 155 -3.20 -2.73 13.31
CA SER A 155 -2.39 -3.65 14.10
C SER A 155 -1.47 -2.88 15.02
N PHE A 156 -0.91 -3.57 16.01
CA PHE A 156 0.03 -2.98 16.97
C PHE A 156 1.30 -3.84 17.03
N VAL A 157 2.46 -3.23 16.99
CA VAL A 157 3.74 -3.91 17.06
C VAL A 157 4.12 -4.13 18.51
N HIS A 158 4.03 -5.37 18.98
CA HIS A 158 4.30 -5.74 20.37
C HIS A 158 5.78 -6.02 20.62
N GLU A 159 6.49 -6.51 19.62
CA GLU A 159 7.85 -7.05 19.76
C GLU A 159 8.92 -6.15 19.13
N ASN A 160 10.15 -6.35 19.52
CA ASN A 160 11.29 -5.82 18.79
C ASN A 160 11.40 -6.57 17.45
N LEU A 161 11.50 -5.82 16.36
CA LEU A 161 11.65 -6.37 15.01
C LEU A 161 13.12 -6.29 14.63
N THR A 162 13.70 -7.44 14.25
CA THR A 162 15.13 -7.55 13.90
C THR A 162 15.37 -7.49 12.39
N GLU A 163 14.43 -8.03 11.61
CA GLU A 163 14.50 -8.08 10.16
C GLU A 163 13.57 -7.01 9.57
N GLN A 164 14.11 -5.81 9.36
CA GLN A 164 13.33 -4.69 8.85
C GLN A 164 13.71 -4.36 7.41
N LEU A 165 12.71 -4.04 6.61
CA LEU A 165 12.92 -3.47 5.29
C LEU A 165 13.21 -1.97 5.43
N THR A 166 14.26 -1.49 4.76
CA THR A 166 14.61 -0.05 4.72
C THR A 166 13.51 0.78 4.07
N SER A 167 12.77 0.18 3.15
CA SER A 167 11.62 0.78 2.45
C SER A 167 10.36 0.89 3.32
N ALA A 168 10.24 0.03 4.33
CA ALA A 168 9.05 -0.04 5.19
C ALA A 168 9.48 -0.23 6.67
N PRO A 169 10.12 0.76 7.30
CA PRO A 169 10.57 0.65 8.68
C PRO A 169 9.36 0.52 9.61
N ARG A 170 9.47 -0.36 10.61
CA ARG A 170 8.43 -0.65 11.58
C ARG A 170 8.98 -0.50 13.00
N GLY A 171 8.15 -0.06 13.95
CA GLY A 171 8.58 0.25 15.31
C GLY A 171 7.76 -0.46 16.39
N LYS A 172 8.44 -1.09 17.37
CA LYS A 172 7.79 -1.61 18.58
C LYS A 172 7.03 -0.50 19.30
N GLY A 173 5.84 -0.81 19.75
CA GLY A 173 4.99 0.14 20.48
C GLY A 173 4.20 1.08 19.57
N CYS A 174 4.30 0.93 18.25
CA CYS A 174 3.55 1.74 17.29
C CYS A 174 2.33 0.99 16.74
N VAL A 175 1.32 1.76 16.36
CA VAL A 175 0.19 1.26 15.56
C VAL A 175 0.55 1.35 14.08
N GLU A 176 0.10 0.38 13.31
CA GLU A 176 0.29 0.32 11.87
C GLU A 176 -0.97 -0.15 11.14
N SER A 177 -1.03 0.05 9.84
CA SER A 177 -2.13 -0.40 8.98
C SER A 177 -1.72 -0.34 7.52
N CYS A 178 -2.48 -0.95 6.64
CA CYS A 178 -2.31 -0.77 5.20
C CYS A 178 -2.16 0.72 4.86
N ASN A 179 -1.13 1.04 4.08
CA ASN A 179 -0.77 2.38 3.62
C ASN A 179 -0.88 2.52 2.09
N LEU A 180 -1.59 1.60 1.41
CA LEU A 180 -1.68 1.50 -0.05
C LEU A 180 -0.30 1.38 -0.74
N CYS A 181 0.65 0.71 -0.11
CA CYS A 181 2.02 0.58 -0.62
C CYS A 181 2.64 1.95 -0.97
N VAL A 182 2.48 2.93 -0.06
CA VAL A 182 2.87 4.33 -0.27
C VAL A 182 4.29 4.49 -0.79
N ASN A 183 5.20 3.63 -0.35
CA ASN A 183 6.58 3.64 -0.82
C ASN A 183 6.66 3.38 -2.34
N ARG A 184 5.91 2.41 -2.86
CA ARG A 184 5.82 2.14 -4.30
C ARG A 184 5.21 3.33 -5.06
N ILE A 185 4.11 3.88 -4.55
CA ILE A 185 3.39 4.99 -5.17
C ILE A 185 4.26 6.24 -5.24
N ASP A 186 4.97 6.56 -4.16
CA ASP A 186 5.86 7.73 -4.12
C ASP A 186 7.09 7.56 -5.04
N HIS A 187 7.43 6.32 -5.41
CA HIS A 187 8.42 6.02 -6.45
C HIS A 187 7.81 5.88 -7.86
N GLY A 188 6.56 6.27 -8.03
CA GLY A 188 5.89 6.34 -9.33
C GLY A 188 5.23 5.04 -9.81
N ALA A 189 5.08 4.03 -8.95
CA ALA A 189 4.31 2.85 -9.31
C ALA A 189 2.81 3.19 -9.39
N ASP A 190 2.12 2.56 -10.32
CA ASP A 190 0.68 2.68 -10.58
C ASP A 190 -0.14 1.50 -10.04
N THR A 191 0.49 0.66 -9.20
CA THR A 191 -0.09 -0.57 -8.68
C THR A 191 0.39 -0.86 -7.25
N THR A 192 -0.40 -1.63 -6.51
CA THR A 192 -0.08 -2.12 -5.17
C THR A 192 0.38 -3.57 -5.21
N ALA A 193 1.17 -4.01 -4.22
CA ALA A 193 1.65 -5.38 -4.14
C ALA A 193 0.50 -6.41 -4.14
N CYS A 194 -0.59 -6.11 -3.43
CA CYS A 194 -1.76 -6.99 -3.39
C CYS A 194 -2.51 -7.06 -4.73
N GLU A 195 -2.57 -5.98 -5.52
CA GLU A 195 -3.12 -6.00 -6.87
C GLU A 195 -2.26 -6.84 -7.79
N GLU A 196 -0.94 -6.61 -7.81
CA GLU A 196 -0.01 -7.39 -8.64
C GLU A 196 -0.09 -8.89 -8.35
N ALA A 197 -0.08 -9.28 -7.08
CA ALA A 197 -0.22 -10.69 -6.70
C ALA A 197 -1.56 -11.28 -7.16
N CYS A 198 -2.66 -10.54 -6.99
CA CYS A 198 -3.97 -10.96 -7.44
C CYS A 198 -4.05 -11.12 -8.97
N ILE A 199 -3.36 -10.27 -9.72
CA ILE A 199 -3.25 -10.38 -11.19
C ILE A 199 -2.41 -11.61 -11.57
N LYS A 200 -1.29 -11.84 -10.87
CA LYS A 200 -0.39 -12.97 -11.11
C LYS A 200 -1.09 -14.31 -10.90
N GLU A 201 -1.94 -14.41 -9.89
CA GLU A 201 -2.80 -15.58 -9.66
C GLU A 201 -3.96 -15.71 -10.69
N GLY A 202 -4.12 -14.74 -11.58
CA GLY A 202 -5.17 -14.76 -12.60
C GLY A 202 -6.55 -14.29 -12.12
N HIS A 203 -6.73 -13.98 -10.84
CA HIS A 203 -8.05 -13.64 -10.28
C HIS A 203 -8.50 -12.22 -10.61
N ARG A 204 -7.57 -11.25 -10.63
CA ARG A 204 -7.86 -9.84 -10.93
C ARG A 204 -9.04 -9.27 -10.12
N ALA A 205 -9.14 -9.69 -8.86
CA ALA A 205 -10.19 -9.26 -7.96
C ALA A 205 -9.93 -7.88 -7.32
N ILE A 206 -8.68 -7.44 -7.29
CA ILE A 206 -8.27 -6.16 -6.70
C ILE A 206 -7.86 -5.22 -7.83
N THR A 207 -8.38 -3.99 -7.80
CA THR A 207 -8.04 -2.92 -8.75
C THR A 207 -7.67 -1.66 -7.97
N PHE A 208 -6.49 -1.12 -8.24
CA PHE A 208 -5.98 0.13 -7.65
C PHE A 208 -5.91 1.23 -8.69
N GLY A 209 -6.01 2.49 -8.26
CA GLY A 209 -5.80 3.64 -9.14
C GLY A 209 -6.28 4.96 -8.56
N ASP A 210 -6.25 5.99 -9.40
CA ASP A 210 -6.70 7.34 -9.07
C ASP A 210 -8.18 7.53 -9.45
N LEU A 211 -9.05 7.79 -8.47
CA LEU A 211 -10.45 8.12 -8.69
C LEU A 211 -10.68 9.51 -9.34
N SER A 212 -9.66 10.36 -9.36
CA SER A 212 -9.76 11.66 -10.02
C SER A 212 -9.62 11.56 -11.53
N ASP A 213 -9.01 10.48 -12.02
CA ASP A 213 -8.92 10.17 -13.44
C ASP A 213 -10.10 9.28 -13.87
N PRO A 214 -11.04 9.79 -14.68
CA PRO A 214 -12.17 8.99 -15.19
C PRO A 214 -11.74 7.78 -16.03
N ASN A 215 -10.54 7.84 -16.62
CA ASN A 215 -10.03 6.76 -17.46
C ASN A 215 -9.30 5.67 -16.66
N SER A 216 -9.05 5.89 -15.38
CA SER A 216 -8.36 4.93 -14.53
C SER A 216 -9.12 3.61 -14.41
N LYS A 217 -8.39 2.52 -14.16
CA LYS A 217 -8.97 1.19 -13.95
C LYS A 217 -9.96 1.18 -12.77
N VAL A 218 -9.60 1.86 -11.68
CA VAL A 218 -10.44 1.90 -10.48
C VAL A 218 -11.70 2.72 -10.70
N SER A 219 -11.65 3.84 -11.41
CA SER A 219 -12.86 4.63 -11.73
C SER A 219 -13.87 3.82 -12.51
N LYS A 220 -13.43 3.12 -13.55
CA LYS A 220 -14.29 2.21 -14.33
C LYS A 220 -14.85 1.05 -13.50
N SER A 221 -14.06 0.53 -12.57
CA SER A 221 -14.50 -0.55 -11.68
C SER A 221 -15.54 -0.08 -10.64
N VAL A 222 -15.40 1.15 -10.15
CA VAL A 222 -16.33 1.75 -9.17
C VAL A 222 -17.67 2.15 -9.79
N GLU A 223 -17.74 2.37 -11.09
CA GLU A 223 -19.00 2.69 -11.81
C GLU A 223 -19.98 1.51 -11.89
N ARG A 224 -19.59 0.31 -11.52
CA ARG A 224 -20.50 -0.84 -11.44
C ARG A 224 -21.65 -0.56 -10.50
N THR A 225 -22.84 -0.93 -10.89
CA THR A 225 -24.09 -0.68 -10.14
C THR A 225 -24.17 -1.39 -8.79
N ASP A 226 -23.42 -2.47 -8.62
CA ASP A 226 -23.36 -3.28 -7.39
C ASP A 226 -22.24 -2.86 -6.42
N ASN A 227 -21.53 -1.77 -6.72
CA ASN A 227 -20.43 -1.29 -5.92
C ASN A 227 -20.91 -0.68 -4.58
N ARG A 228 -20.27 -1.09 -3.49
CA ARG A 228 -20.65 -0.68 -2.11
C ARG A 228 -19.45 -0.30 -1.27
N ARG A 229 -19.69 0.58 -0.31
CA ARG A 229 -18.79 0.82 0.81
C ARG A 229 -19.28 0.01 2.02
N LEU A 230 -18.37 -0.68 2.67
CA LEU A 230 -18.71 -1.40 3.90
C LEU A 230 -19.08 -0.39 5.00
N ARG A 231 -20.13 -0.65 5.76
CA ARG A 231 -20.63 0.27 6.79
C ARG A 231 -20.85 1.70 6.26
N ALA A 232 -21.51 1.81 5.12
CA ALA A 232 -21.87 3.11 4.52
C ALA A 232 -22.72 3.98 5.47
N ASP A 233 -23.44 3.34 6.42
CA ASP A 233 -24.19 3.97 7.50
C ASP A 233 -23.36 4.97 8.33
N LEU A 234 -22.05 4.71 8.49
CA LEU A 234 -21.14 5.56 9.26
C LEU A 234 -20.68 6.82 8.51
N LYS A 235 -21.00 6.98 7.24
CA LYS A 235 -20.68 8.15 6.40
C LYS A 235 -19.20 8.52 6.38
N LEU A 236 -18.30 7.55 6.51
CA LEU A 236 -16.85 7.76 6.56
C LEU A 236 -16.23 7.99 5.18
N LYS A 237 -17.01 7.82 4.10
CA LYS A 237 -16.59 8.00 2.70
C LYS A 237 -15.31 7.22 2.39
N GLN A 238 -15.37 5.92 2.58
CA GLN A 238 -14.24 5.00 2.33
C GLN A 238 -13.81 5.07 0.87
N ARG A 239 -12.51 4.94 0.63
CA ARG A 239 -11.90 4.86 -0.70
C ARG A 239 -11.62 3.41 -1.13
N VAL A 240 -11.88 2.45 -0.27
CA VAL A 240 -11.96 1.04 -0.63
C VAL A 240 -13.41 0.69 -0.81
N THR A 241 -13.72 0.12 -1.96
CA THR A 241 -15.08 -0.27 -2.34
C THR A 241 -15.11 -1.75 -2.70
N TYR A 242 -16.29 -2.33 -2.67
CA TYR A 242 -16.50 -3.75 -2.90
C TYR A 242 -17.68 -3.94 -3.84
N SER A 243 -17.57 -4.87 -4.80
CA SER A 243 -18.61 -5.27 -5.75
C SER A 243 -18.68 -6.80 -5.87
N GLY A 244 -19.76 -7.34 -6.44
CA GLY A 244 -19.90 -8.77 -6.66
C GLY A 244 -20.41 -9.58 -5.44
N PHE A 245 -21.23 -8.98 -4.59
CA PHE A 245 -21.84 -9.64 -3.42
C PHE A 245 -23.03 -10.55 -3.80
#